data_a59e46f25883ae188d9eebeffc4a4832
#
_entry.id   a59e46f25883ae188d9eebeffc4a4832
#
_cell.length_a   1.000
_cell.length_b   1.000
_cell.length_c   1.000
_cell.angle_alpha   90.00
_cell.angle_beta   90.00
_cell.angle_gamma   90.00
#
_symmetry.space_group_name_H-M   'P 1'
#
loop_
_entity.id
_entity.type
_entity.pdbx_description
1 polymer ?
#
loop_
_entity_poly.entity_id
_entity_poly.type
_entity_poly.pdbx_seq_one_letter_code
_entity_poly.pdbx_strand_id
1 'polypeptide(L)'
;MIRPETNGRWREIERTVAGHQLRLRDKREMLTPLLERRTQLFSVDGSEPVEQVSHRRFLPAEQAEQLLVEAGFEGVRFLQEYDLSGARGIGEGERPLGPYQLIAER
;
A
#
# COMPACT_ATOMS: atom_id res chain seq x y z
N MET A 1 -6.67 -2.20 3.14
CA MET A 1 -7.53 -1.22 3.81
C MET A 1 -7.27 -1.21 5.30
N ILE A 2 -7.21 -0.05 5.91
CA ILE A 2 -6.96 0.09 7.33
C ILE A 2 -8.25 -0.20 8.10
N ARG A 3 -8.14 -1.00 9.16
CA ARG A 3 -9.26 -1.25 10.05
C ARG A 3 -9.55 0.02 10.87
N PRO A 4 -10.81 0.33 11.16
CA PRO A 4 -11.14 1.52 11.95
C PRO A 4 -10.41 1.61 13.29
N GLU A 5 -10.22 0.49 13.97
CA GLU A 5 -9.56 0.44 15.26
C GLU A 5 -8.06 0.73 15.21
N THR A 6 -7.44 0.62 14.03
CA THR A 6 -6.00 0.89 13.85
C THR A 6 -5.75 2.22 13.13
N ASN A 7 -6.80 2.87 12.63
CA ASN A 7 -6.67 4.13 11.92
C ASN A 7 -6.14 5.24 12.84
N GLY A 8 -5.03 5.85 12.43
CA GLY A 8 -4.41 6.93 13.19
C GLY A 8 -3.64 6.51 14.44
N ARG A 9 -3.46 5.22 14.67
CA ARG A 9 -2.70 4.72 15.80
C ARG A 9 -1.26 4.43 15.43
N TRP A 10 -0.36 4.77 16.34
CA TRP A 10 1.05 4.45 16.18
C TRP A 10 1.30 2.97 16.45
N ARG A 11 2.11 2.37 15.58
CA ARG A 11 2.67 1.04 15.76
C ARG A 11 4.18 1.17 15.86
N GLU A 12 4.78 0.42 16.75
CA GLU A 12 6.22 0.47 16.97
C GLU A 12 6.84 -0.90 16.73
N ILE A 13 7.95 -0.91 16.00
CA ILE A 13 8.72 -2.12 15.70
C ILE A 13 10.17 -1.83 16.05
N GLU A 14 10.79 -2.73 16.82
CA GLU A 14 12.19 -2.69 17.13
C GLU A 14 12.87 -3.96 16.63
N ARG A 15 14.06 -3.81 16.07
CA ARG A 15 14.86 -4.93 15.57
C ARG A 15 16.33 -4.61 15.80
N THR A 16 17.14 -5.66 16.03
CA THR A 16 18.58 -5.56 16.05
C THR A 16 19.12 -6.21 14.78
N VAL A 17 19.86 -5.45 13.98
CA VAL A 17 20.41 -5.91 12.71
C VAL A 17 21.87 -5.50 12.64
N ALA A 18 22.77 -6.47 12.45
CA ALA A 18 24.21 -6.23 12.35
C ALA A 18 24.76 -5.39 13.51
N GLY A 19 24.28 -5.63 14.73
CA GLY A 19 24.71 -4.91 15.92
C GLY A 19 24.07 -3.55 16.12
N HIS A 20 23.21 -3.11 15.20
CA HIS A 20 22.50 -1.84 15.32
C HIS A 20 21.07 -2.05 15.78
N GLN A 21 20.61 -1.17 16.66
CA GLN A 21 19.22 -1.18 17.11
C GLN A 21 18.40 -0.27 16.21
N LEU A 22 17.44 -0.87 15.50
CA LEU A 22 16.55 -0.15 14.59
C LEU A 22 15.19 0.01 15.25
N ARG A 23 14.65 1.22 15.15
CA ARG A 23 13.32 1.54 15.67
C ARG A 23 12.50 2.21 14.57
N LEU A 24 11.34 1.63 14.31
CA LEU A 24 10.38 2.18 13.36
C LEU A 24 9.07 2.44 14.09
N ARG A 25 8.56 3.66 13.98
CA ARG A 25 7.20 3.99 14.37
C ARG A 25 6.41 4.31 13.11
N ASP A 26 5.20 3.80 13.04
CA ASP A 26 4.41 3.82 11.83
C ASP A 26 2.97 4.15 12.18
N LYS A 27 2.38 5.08 11.45
CA LYS A 27 0.98 5.45 11.61
C LYS A 27 0.35 5.57 10.23
N ARG A 28 -0.82 4.99 10.08
CA ARG A 28 -1.62 5.08 8.85
C ARG A 28 -2.94 5.77 9.16
N GLU A 29 -3.29 6.73 8.34
CA GLU A 29 -4.50 7.50 8.51
C GLU A 29 -5.28 7.55 7.19
N MET A 30 -6.56 7.19 7.24
CA MET A 30 -7.45 7.38 6.09
C MET A 30 -7.96 8.81 6.11
N LEU A 31 -7.51 9.62 5.16
CA LEU A 31 -7.97 11.01 5.01
C LEU A 31 -9.31 11.05 4.29
N THR A 32 -9.51 10.17 3.32
CA THR A 32 -10.78 9.91 2.66
C THR A 32 -10.89 8.41 2.43
N PRO A 33 -12.04 7.87 2.02
CA PRO A 33 -12.12 6.43 1.70
C PRO A 33 -11.13 5.95 0.64
N LEU A 34 -10.56 6.86 -0.15
CA LEU A 34 -9.64 6.54 -1.24
C LEU A 34 -8.23 7.10 -1.06
N LEU A 35 -7.95 7.73 0.07
CA LEU A 35 -6.64 8.36 0.29
C LEU A 35 -6.11 8.04 1.68
N GLU A 36 -4.95 7.42 1.73
CA GLU A 36 -4.23 7.09 2.96
C GLU A 36 -2.98 7.95 3.09
N ARG A 37 -2.73 8.45 4.29
CA ARG A 37 -1.44 9.04 4.65
C ARG A 37 -0.71 8.12 5.60
N ARG A 38 0.54 7.80 5.27
CA ARG A 38 1.40 7.01 6.12
C ARG A 38 2.54 7.88 6.63
N THR A 39 2.70 7.92 7.94
CA THR A 39 3.80 8.62 8.61
C THR A 39 4.72 7.59 9.25
N GLN A 40 6.01 7.68 8.95
CA GLN A 40 7.01 6.78 9.50
C GLN A 40 8.12 7.58 10.17
N LEU A 41 8.51 7.15 11.37
CA LEU A 41 9.65 7.69 12.10
C LEU A 41 10.67 6.56 12.26
N PHE A 42 11.84 6.74 11.69
CA PHE A 42 12.89 5.73 11.69
C PHE A 42 14.12 6.25 12.41
N SER A 43 14.66 5.47 13.34
CA SER A 43 15.90 5.80 14.05
C SER A 43 16.81 4.60 14.16
N VAL A 44 18.11 4.88 14.23
CA VAL A 44 19.17 3.89 14.41
C VAL A 44 19.95 4.24 15.66
N ASP A 45 20.10 3.27 16.58
CA ASP A 45 20.88 3.40 17.81
C ASP A 45 20.52 4.63 18.64
N GLY A 46 19.22 4.93 18.75
CA GLY A 46 18.72 6.05 19.54
C GLY A 46 18.99 7.42 18.95
N SER A 47 19.38 7.50 17.68
CA SER A 47 19.56 8.78 16.99
C SER A 47 18.26 9.52 16.81
N GLU A 48 18.34 10.79 16.41
CA GLU A 48 17.15 11.57 16.09
C GLU A 48 16.37 10.92 14.95
N PRO A 49 15.04 10.69 15.12
CA PRO A 49 14.26 10.02 14.09
C PRO A 49 14.19 10.80 12.79
N VAL A 50 14.25 10.07 11.68
CA VAL A 50 13.99 10.61 10.35
C VAL A 50 12.52 10.38 10.04
N GLU A 51 11.80 11.44 9.69
CA GLU A 51 10.38 11.36 9.35
C GLU A 51 10.21 11.23 7.85
N GLN A 52 9.33 10.29 7.45
CA GLN A 52 8.91 10.13 6.08
C GLN A 52 7.39 10.10 6.03
N VAL A 53 6.81 10.94 5.18
CA VAL A 53 5.37 10.97 4.94
C VAL A 53 5.10 10.57 3.51
N SER A 54 4.21 9.61 3.33
CA SER A 54 3.80 9.15 2.00
C SER A 54 2.28 9.10 1.93
N HIS A 55 1.77 9.23 0.71
CA HIS A 55 0.34 9.15 0.44
C HIS A 55 0.09 8.01 -0.52
N ARG A 56 -0.97 7.25 -0.27
CA ARG A 56 -1.42 6.18 -1.15
C ARG A 56 -2.87 6.44 -1.53
N ARG A 57 -3.10 6.53 -2.83
CA ARG A 57 -4.46 6.66 -3.35
C ARG A 57 -4.97 5.29 -3.76
N PHE A 58 -6.18 4.97 -3.33
CA PHE A 58 -6.86 3.74 -3.70
C PHE A 58 -7.87 4.05 -4.79
N LEU A 59 -7.80 3.32 -5.89
CA LEU A 59 -8.79 3.40 -6.96
C LEU A 59 -9.54 2.08 -7.00
N PRO A 60 -10.88 2.11 -7.06
CA PRO A 60 -11.63 0.89 -7.37
C PRO A 60 -11.14 0.30 -8.69
N ALA A 61 -11.04 -1.04 -8.74
CA ALA A 61 -10.48 -1.72 -9.91
C ALA A 61 -11.19 -1.36 -11.21
N GLU A 62 -12.52 -1.22 -11.17
CA GLU A 62 -13.31 -0.84 -12.35
C GLU A 62 -12.95 0.56 -12.85
N GLN A 63 -12.74 1.49 -11.95
CA GLN A 63 -12.38 2.86 -12.32
C GLN A 63 -10.97 2.90 -12.90
N ALA A 64 -10.03 2.16 -12.33
CA ALA A 64 -8.67 2.09 -12.87
C ALA A 64 -8.66 1.50 -14.27
N GLU A 65 -9.42 0.42 -14.52
CA GLU A 65 -9.56 -0.18 -15.84
C GLU A 65 -10.14 0.80 -16.85
N GLN A 66 -11.20 1.50 -16.49
CA GLN A 66 -11.85 2.47 -17.37
C GLN A 66 -10.89 3.58 -17.78
N LEU A 67 -10.11 4.13 -16.84
CA LEU A 67 -9.15 5.17 -17.13
C LEU A 67 -8.07 4.70 -18.09
N LEU A 68 -7.62 3.45 -17.96
CA LEU A 68 -6.61 2.89 -18.84
C LEU A 68 -7.16 2.64 -20.24
N VAL A 69 -8.37 2.13 -20.36
CA VAL A 69 -9.01 1.92 -21.64
C VAL A 69 -9.19 3.25 -22.37
N GLU A 70 -9.66 4.28 -21.67
CA GLU A 70 -9.80 5.62 -22.24
C GLU A 70 -8.47 6.21 -22.70
N ALA A 71 -7.38 5.86 -22.03
CA ALA A 71 -6.04 6.30 -22.40
C ALA A 71 -5.41 5.49 -23.54
N GLY A 72 -6.10 4.48 -24.08
CA GLY A 72 -5.65 3.69 -25.22
C GLY A 72 -4.94 2.40 -24.86
N PHE A 73 -5.01 1.98 -23.62
CA PHE A 73 -4.44 0.68 -23.21
C PHE A 73 -5.40 -0.45 -23.52
N GLU A 74 -4.84 -1.59 -23.89
CA GLU A 74 -5.59 -2.82 -24.16
C GLU A 74 -5.11 -3.93 -23.22
N GLY A 75 -5.86 -5.02 -23.16
CA GLY A 75 -5.45 -6.20 -22.40
C GLY A 75 -5.25 -5.94 -20.92
N VAL A 76 -6.11 -5.13 -20.33
CA VAL A 76 -6.02 -4.81 -18.90
C VAL A 76 -6.27 -6.06 -18.06
N ARG A 77 -5.32 -6.39 -17.19
CA ARG A 77 -5.41 -7.54 -16.29
C ARG A 77 -5.11 -7.13 -14.87
N PHE A 78 -5.73 -7.82 -13.93
CA PHE A 78 -5.50 -7.59 -12.51
C PHE A 78 -4.76 -8.76 -11.88
N LEU A 79 -3.86 -8.44 -10.97
CA LEU A 79 -3.21 -9.41 -10.09
C LEU A 79 -3.61 -9.05 -8.67
N GLN A 80 -4.19 -9.99 -7.97
CA GLN A 80 -4.52 -9.75 -6.58
C GLN A 80 -3.28 -9.98 -5.73
N GLU A 81 -2.99 -9.00 -4.88
CA GLU A 81 -1.87 -9.09 -3.97
C GLU A 81 -2.31 -9.88 -2.73
N TYR A 82 -1.63 -10.97 -2.47
CA TYR A 82 -1.79 -11.75 -1.25
C TYR A 82 -0.56 -11.59 -0.39
N ASP A 83 -0.72 -11.69 0.89
CA ASP A 83 0.30 -11.72 1.90
C ASP A 83 1.75 -11.98 1.41
N LEU A 84 2.35 -13.06 1.89
CA LEU A 84 3.75 -13.40 1.61
C LEU A 84 3.93 -14.22 0.33
N SER A 85 2.88 -14.67 -0.28
CA SER A 85 2.97 -15.53 -1.48
C SER A 85 3.09 -14.72 -2.78
N GLY A 86 2.94 -13.41 -2.72
CA GLY A 86 3.06 -12.53 -3.88
C GLY A 86 1.74 -12.29 -4.59
N ALA A 87 1.83 -11.87 -5.85
CA ALA A 87 0.67 -11.52 -6.64
C ALA A 87 0.06 -12.76 -7.29
N ARG A 88 -1.26 -12.79 -7.36
CA ARG A 88 -1.99 -13.88 -7.98
C ARG A 88 -2.89 -13.36 -9.09
N GLY A 89 -2.91 -14.06 -10.22
CA GLY A 89 -3.78 -13.72 -11.34
C GLY A 89 -5.25 -13.88 -10.99
N ILE A 90 -6.06 -12.95 -11.50
CA ILE A 90 -7.51 -12.97 -11.34
C ILE A 90 -8.14 -13.34 -12.68
N GLY A 91 -9.19 -14.14 -12.64
CA GLY A 91 -9.90 -14.58 -13.83
C GLY A 91 -10.45 -13.40 -14.65
N GLU A 92 -10.62 -13.64 -15.95
CA GLU A 92 -11.16 -12.63 -16.86
C GLU A 92 -12.55 -12.18 -16.40
N GLY A 93 -12.77 -10.88 -16.36
CA GLY A 93 -14.04 -10.30 -15.91
C GLY A 93 -14.18 -10.17 -14.41
N GLU A 94 -13.29 -10.76 -13.63
CA GLU A 94 -13.30 -10.63 -12.20
C GLU A 94 -12.58 -9.36 -11.77
N ARG A 95 -12.95 -8.83 -10.61
CA ARG A 95 -12.34 -7.65 -10.01
C ARG A 95 -11.83 -7.97 -8.61
N PRO A 96 -10.64 -7.50 -8.24
CA PRO A 96 -10.11 -7.74 -6.92
C PRO A 96 -10.90 -7.00 -5.84
N LEU A 97 -11.02 -7.63 -4.67
CA LEU A 97 -11.71 -7.06 -3.51
C LEU A 97 -10.77 -6.36 -2.53
N GLY A 98 -9.49 -6.40 -2.78
CA GLY A 98 -8.47 -5.82 -1.90
C GLY A 98 -7.35 -5.20 -2.72
N PRO A 99 -6.16 -5.08 -2.15
CA PRO A 99 -5.00 -4.59 -2.86
C PRO A 99 -4.75 -5.37 -4.15
N TYR A 100 -4.44 -4.67 -5.22
CA TYR A 100 -4.21 -5.28 -6.51
C TYR A 100 -3.06 -4.61 -7.24
N GLN A 101 -2.49 -5.32 -8.19
CA GLN A 101 -1.63 -4.78 -9.22
C GLN A 101 -2.34 -4.84 -10.56
N LEU A 102 -2.02 -3.94 -11.44
CA LEU A 102 -2.69 -3.83 -12.71
C LEU A 102 -1.64 -3.86 -13.83
N ILE A 103 -1.89 -4.68 -14.84
CA ILE A 103 -1.04 -4.79 -16.01
C ILE A 103 -1.88 -4.42 -17.22
N ALA A 104 -1.35 -3.51 -18.03
CA ALA A 104 -2.02 -3.10 -19.26
C ALA A 104 -0.98 -2.98 -20.37
N GLU A 105 -1.39 -3.28 -21.58
CA GLU A 105 -0.56 -3.16 -22.77
C GLU A 105 -1.10 -2.07 -23.69
N ARG A 106 -0.20 -1.36 -24.30
CA ARG A 106 -0.56 -0.38 -25.33
C ARG A 106 -0.76 -1.01 -26.69
#